data_b84e8d3a03ad78c1df6bafb6c1007f2a
#
_entry.id   b84e8d3a03ad78c1df6bafb6c1007f2a
#
_cell.length_a   1.000
_cell.length_b   1.000
_cell.length_c   1.000
_cell.angle_alpha   90.00
_cell.angle_beta   90.00
_cell.angle_gamma   90.00
#
_symmetry.space_group_name_H-M   'P 1'
#
loop_
_entity.id
_entity.type
_entity.pdbx_description
1 polymer ?
#
loop_
_entity_poly.entity_id
_entity_poly.type
_entity_poly.pdbx_seq_one_letter_code
_entity_poly.pdbx_strand_id
1 'polypeptide(L)'
;MSQKAKRSAAQSSLSRDLARLTNEISKLRQSVTFSCALDYLMTSREITNDAMEERTGLCRDTISRYRTQPEKDPPLKTVTLLCLALHLEPELSDEMLRLAGRNIRAVRNDILCRKLLRENYAWEMDDIDAYLVAEGFDPISKRCKLAS
;
A
#
# COMPACT_ATOMS: atom_id res chain seq x y z
N MET A 1 -23.14 30.50 -2.92
CA MET A 1 -22.90 29.59 -4.06
C MET A 1 -24.05 28.64 -4.21
N SER A 2 -24.50 28.42 -5.44
CA SER A 2 -25.64 27.54 -5.69
C SER A 2 -25.24 26.08 -5.50
N GLN A 3 -26.18 25.22 -5.14
CA GLN A 3 -25.96 23.78 -5.04
C GLN A 3 -25.49 23.17 -6.35
N LYS A 4 -25.94 23.73 -7.48
CA LYS A 4 -25.53 23.28 -8.80
C LYS A 4 -24.01 23.43 -9.00
N ALA A 5 -23.43 24.54 -8.57
CA ALA A 5 -21.99 24.76 -8.68
C ALA A 5 -21.22 23.79 -7.77
N LYS A 6 -21.70 23.51 -6.57
CA LYS A 6 -21.08 22.53 -5.66
C LYS A 6 -21.12 21.12 -6.23
N ARG A 7 -22.22 20.71 -6.83
CA ARG A 7 -22.34 19.39 -7.48
C ARG A 7 -21.39 19.25 -8.66
N SER A 8 -21.27 20.30 -9.46
CA SER A 8 -20.38 20.29 -10.62
C SER A 8 -18.92 20.16 -10.20
N ALA A 9 -18.50 20.89 -9.15
CA ALA A 9 -17.14 20.81 -8.61
C ALA A 9 -16.85 19.41 -8.04
N ALA A 10 -17.80 18.83 -7.31
CA ALA A 10 -17.65 17.48 -6.73
C ALA A 10 -17.56 16.42 -7.84
N GLN A 11 -18.36 16.52 -8.89
CA GLN A 11 -18.31 15.61 -10.03
C GLN A 11 -16.97 15.70 -10.76
N SER A 12 -16.43 16.92 -10.96
CA SER A 12 -15.11 17.10 -11.58
C SER A 12 -14.01 16.45 -10.76
N SER A 13 -14.06 16.59 -9.42
CA SER A 13 -13.08 15.97 -8.52
C SER A 13 -13.18 14.45 -8.59
N LEU A 14 -14.38 13.90 -8.54
CA LEU A 14 -14.60 12.45 -8.64
C LEU A 14 -14.12 11.92 -9.99
N SER A 15 -14.41 12.61 -11.08
CA SER A 15 -13.94 12.21 -12.41
C SER A 15 -12.42 12.14 -12.49
N ARG A 16 -11.73 13.12 -11.90
CA ARG A 16 -10.28 13.14 -11.87
C ARG A 16 -9.71 11.97 -11.03
N ASP A 17 -10.32 11.71 -9.88
CA ASP A 17 -9.90 10.61 -9.03
C ASP A 17 -10.08 9.25 -9.72
N LEU A 18 -11.23 9.07 -10.38
CA LEU A 18 -11.50 7.84 -11.13
C LEU A 18 -10.55 7.67 -12.29
N ALA A 19 -10.26 8.75 -13.02
CA ALA A 19 -9.31 8.70 -14.14
C ALA A 19 -7.90 8.35 -13.64
N ARG A 20 -7.47 8.95 -12.53
CA ARG A 20 -6.16 8.65 -11.93
C ARG A 20 -6.08 7.20 -11.50
N LEU A 21 -7.07 6.72 -10.76
CA LEU A 21 -7.08 5.34 -10.27
C LEU A 21 -7.12 4.34 -11.42
N THR A 22 -7.97 4.58 -12.43
CA THR A 22 -8.06 3.72 -13.61
C THR A 22 -6.73 3.65 -14.34
N ASN A 23 -6.05 4.78 -14.49
CA ASN A 23 -4.75 4.84 -15.15
C ASN A 23 -3.69 4.08 -14.34
N GLU A 24 -3.66 4.24 -13.04
CA GLU A 24 -2.71 3.52 -12.18
C GLU A 24 -2.95 2.00 -12.23
N ILE A 25 -4.20 1.56 -12.16
CA ILE A 25 -4.55 0.14 -12.29
C ILE A 25 -4.05 -0.40 -13.63
N SER A 26 -4.27 0.34 -14.71
CA SER A 26 -3.80 -0.06 -16.03
C SER A 26 -2.29 -0.21 -16.08
N LYS A 27 -1.56 0.71 -15.46
CA LYS A 27 -0.09 0.65 -15.38
C LYS A 27 0.37 -0.59 -14.61
N LEU A 28 -0.27 -0.89 -13.49
CA LEU A 28 0.09 -2.08 -12.71
C LEU A 28 -0.22 -3.37 -13.46
N ARG A 29 -1.32 -3.41 -14.20
CA ARG A 29 -1.69 -4.58 -15.02
C ARG A 29 -0.70 -4.81 -16.15
N GLN A 30 -0.08 -3.76 -16.67
CA GLN A 30 0.96 -3.85 -17.69
C GLN A 30 2.32 -4.23 -17.10
N SER A 31 2.51 -4.10 -15.79
CA SER A 31 3.76 -4.45 -15.13
C SER A 31 3.93 -5.97 -15.13
N VAL A 32 5.15 -6.41 -15.40
CA VAL A 32 5.48 -7.84 -15.45
C VAL A 32 5.82 -8.38 -14.07
N THR A 33 6.40 -7.55 -13.20
CA THR A 33 6.89 -7.98 -11.90
C THR A 33 6.43 -7.03 -10.80
N PHE A 34 6.40 -7.54 -9.58
CA PHE A 34 6.16 -6.72 -8.38
C PHE A 34 7.20 -5.59 -8.29
N SER A 35 8.45 -5.89 -8.59
CA SER A 35 9.55 -4.94 -8.54
C SER A 35 9.26 -3.71 -9.43
N CYS A 36 8.86 -3.92 -10.67
CA CYS A 36 8.52 -2.84 -11.60
C CYS A 36 7.34 -2.00 -11.07
N ALA A 37 6.33 -2.66 -10.55
CA ALA A 37 5.14 -1.98 -10.03
C ALA A 37 5.47 -1.14 -8.79
N LEU A 38 6.26 -1.70 -7.88
CA LEU A 38 6.67 -0.97 -6.67
C LEU A 38 7.50 0.26 -7.04
N ASP A 39 8.46 0.09 -7.95
CA ASP A 39 9.29 1.21 -8.42
C ASP A 39 8.44 2.30 -9.05
N TYR A 40 7.49 1.92 -9.90
CA TYR A 40 6.57 2.88 -10.52
C TYR A 40 5.77 3.65 -9.48
N LEU A 41 5.18 2.96 -8.50
CA LEU A 41 4.36 3.59 -7.49
C LEU A 41 5.16 4.54 -6.60
N MET A 42 6.34 4.13 -6.17
CA MET A 42 7.19 4.98 -5.35
C MET A 42 7.68 6.20 -6.12
N THR A 43 8.09 6.01 -7.37
CA THR A 43 8.57 7.10 -8.21
C THR A 43 7.47 8.10 -8.52
N SER A 44 6.29 7.62 -8.90
CA SER A 44 5.17 8.49 -9.25
C SER A 44 4.64 9.29 -8.05
N ARG A 45 4.78 8.75 -6.85
CA ARG A 45 4.38 9.42 -5.61
C ARG A 45 5.53 10.18 -4.96
N GLU A 46 6.70 10.17 -5.58
CA GLU A 46 7.90 10.86 -5.06
C GLU A 46 8.27 10.39 -3.65
N ILE A 47 8.13 9.09 -3.40
CA ILE A 47 8.48 8.49 -2.13
C ILE A 47 9.82 7.80 -2.25
N THR A 48 10.80 8.25 -1.46
CA THR A 48 12.16 7.70 -1.48
C THR A 48 12.27 6.42 -0.68
N ASN A 49 13.38 5.70 -0.86
CA ASN A 49 13.69 4.54 -0.04
C ASN A 49 13.79 4.92 1.45
N ASP A 50 14.38 6.08 1.74
CA ASP A 50 14.49 6.57 3.12
C ASP A 50 13.12 6.84 3.74
N ALA A 51 12.21 7.42 2.98
CA ALA A 51 10.85 7.67 3.46
C ALA A 51 10.11 6.36 3.74
N MET A 52 10.29 5.36 2.88
CA MET A 52 9.69 4.04 3.08
C MET A 52 10.30 3.33 4.30
N GLU A 53 11.61 3.44 4.50
CA GLU A 53 12.24 2.91 5.70
C GLU A 53 11.63 3.52 6.95
N GLU A 54 11.45 4.83 6.96
CA GLU A 54 10.85 5.53 8.09
C GLU A 54 9.42 5.05 8.36
N ARG A 55 8.63 4.85 7.31
CA ARG A 55 7.23 4.43 7.45
C ARG A 55 7.08 2.97 7.86
N THR A 56 7.91 2.10 7.32
CA THR A 56 7.75 0.65 7.46
C THR A 56 8.68 0.01 8.49
N GLY A 57 9.82 0.63 8.76
CA GLY A 57 10.88 0.02 9.54
C GLY A 57 11.69 -1.01 8.78
N LEU A 58 11.38 -1.24 7.51
CA LEU A 58 12.21 -2.08 6.65
C LEU A 58 13.49 -1.33 6.29
N CYS A 59 14.60 -2.06 6.25
CA CYS A 59 15.88 -1.48 5.87
C CYS A 59 15.83 -0.92 4.45
N ARG A 60 16.48 0.23 4.25
CA ARG A 60 16.54 0.88 2.93
C ARG A 60 17.07 -0.07 1.85
N ASP A 61 18.06 -0.88 2.18
CA ASP A 61 18.61 -1.86 1.23
C ASP A 61 17.58 -2.91 0.84
N THR A 62 16.75 -3.35 1.79
CA THR A 62 15.67 -4.29 1.53
C THR A 62 14.64 -3.69 0.57
N ILE A 63 14.26 -2.44 0.80
CA ILE A 63 13.34 -1.73 -0.08
C ILE A 63 13.93 -1.59 -1.48
N SER A 64 15.21 -1.22 -1.55
CA SER A 64 15.91 -1.10 -2.83
C SER A 64 15.90 -2.41 -3.61
N ARG A 65 16.11 -3.54 -2.92
CA ARG A 65 16.06 -4.86 -3.57
C ARG A 65 14.68 -5.18 -4.11
N TYR A 66 13.63 -4.86 -3.37
CA TYR A 66 12.27 -5.07 -3.85
C TYR A 66 11.93 -4.20 -5.07
N ARG A 67 12.59 -3.05 -5.23
CA ARG A 67 12.39 -2.17 -6.38
C ARG A 67 13.19 -2.57 -7.61
N THR A 68 14.30 -3.27 -7.43
CA THR A 68 15.27 -3.50 -8.51
C THR A 68 15.48 -4.97 -8.87
N GLN A 69 15.13 -5.91 -7.99
CA GLN A 69 15.36 -7.34 -8.22
C GLN A 69 14.04 -8.06 -8.48
N PRO A 70 13.72 -8.36 -9.77
CA PRO A 70 12.44 -8.96 -10.14
C PRO A 70 12.17 -10.33 -9.49
N GLU A 71 13.22 -11.06 -9.12
CA GLU A 71 13.10 -12.36 -8.47
C GLU A 71 12.78 -12.29 -6.98
N LYS A 72 12.77 -11.10 -6.41
CA LYS A 72 12.50 -10.91 -4.97
C LYS A 72 11.05 -10.53 -4.73
N ASP A 73 10.21 -11.54 -4.54
CA ASP A 73 8.81 -11.31 -4.19
C ASP A 73 8.65 -11.33 -2.67
N PRO A 74 8.16 -10.25 -2.06
CA PRO A 74 8.01 -10.23 -0.61
C PRO A 74 6.87 -11.13 -0.14
N PRO A 75 6.92 -11.61 1.10
CA PRO A 75 5.80 -12.37 1.66
C PRO A 75 4.56 -11.48 1.84
N LEU A 76 3.41 -12.12 2.04
CA LEU A 76 2.13 -11.42 2.15
C LEU A 76 2.14 -10.27 3.15
N LYS A 77 2.68 -10.49 4.34
CA LYS A 77 2.75 -9.46 5.37
C LYS A 77 3.56 -8.24 4.91
N THR A 78 4.66 -8.49 4.21
CA THR A 78 5.50 -7.41 3.69
C THR A 78 4.83 -6.66 2.56
N VAL A 79 4.15 -7.37 1.63
CA VAL A 79 3.37 -6.71 0.58
C VAL A 79 2.30 -5.81 1.21
N THR A 80 1.61 -6.34 2.21
CA THR A 80 0.58 -5.58 2.94
C THR A 80 1.18 -4.32 3.57
N LEU A 81 2.32 -4.45 4.24
CA LEU A 81 3.02 -3.33 4.86
C LEU A 81 3.38 -2.26 3.84
N LEU A 82 3.95 -2.66 2.70
CA LEU A 82 4.34 -1.73 1.64
C LEU A 82 3.11 -1.01 1.06
N CYS A 83 2.03 -1.73 0.82
CA CYS A 83 0.81 -1.14 0.29
C CYS A 83 0.19 -0.14 1.27
N LEU A 84 0.18 -0.46 2.56
CA LEU A 84 -0.33 0.45 3.59
C LEU A 84 0.54 1.70 3.71
N ALA A 85 1.86 1.54 3.62
CA ALA A 85 2.79 2.67 3.68
C ALA A 85 2.61 3.62 2.49
N LEU A 86 2.21 3.10 1.34
CA LEU A 86 1.93 3.88 0.14
C LEU A 86 0.50 4.39 0.09
N HIS A 87 -0.33 4.06 1.05
CA HIS A 87 -1.75 4.42 1.09
C HIS A 87 -2.49 4.01 -0.19
N LEU A 88 -2.22 2.80 -0.67
CA LEU A 88 -2.84 2.31 -1.91
C LEU A 88 -4.30 1.97 -1.70
N GLU A 89 -5.15 2.42 -2.61
CA GLU A 89 -6.54 2.01 -2.63
C GLU A 89 -6.63 0.48 -2.85
N PRO A 90 -7.70 -0.17 -2.39
CA PRO A 90 -7.80 -1.64 -2.44
C PRO A 90 -7.57 -2.24 -3.83
N GLU A 91 -8.00 -1.56 -4.88
CA GLU A 91 -7.83 -2.03 -6.26
C GLU A 91 -6.35 -2.12 -6.63
N LEU A 92 -5.54 -1.16 -6.18
CA LEU A 92 -4.10 -1.16 -6.44
C LEU A 92 -3.40 -2.23 -5.59
N SER A 93 -3.80 -2.38 -4.34
CA SER A 93 -3.27 -3.43 -3.47
C SER A 93 -3.53 -4.82 -4.03
N ASP A 94 -4.72 -5.05 -4.59
CA ASP A 94 -5.06 -6.32 -5.22
C ASP A 94 -4.10 -6.63 -6.38
N GLU A 95 -3.78 -5.63 -7.20
CA GLU A 95 -2.81 -5.82 -8.30
C GLU A 95 -1.40 -6.09 -7.77
N MET A 96 -1.00 -5.44 -6.68
CA MET A 96 0.30 -5.68 -6.06
C MET A 96 0.40 -7.10 -5.51
N LEU A 97 -0.65 -7.59 -4.86
CA LEU A 97 -0.70 -8.97 -4.37
C LEU A 97 -0.60 -9.97 -5.53
N ARG A 98 -1.31 -9.71 -6.61
CA ARG A 98 -1.26 -10.56 -7.80
C ARG A 98 0.17 -10.63 -8.37
N LEU A 99 0.82 -9.48 -8.50
CA LEU A 99 2.18 -9.42 -9.04
C LEU A 99 3.19 -10.11 -8.14
N ALA A 100 3.00 -10.04 -6.83
CA ALA A 100 3.86 -10.74 -5.88
C ALA A 100 3.53 -12.23 -5.77
N GLY A 101 2.50 -12.71 -6.46
CA GLY A 101 2.09 -14.10 -6.40
C GLY A 101 1.51 -14.49 -5.05
N ARG A 102 0.91 -13.55 -4.33
CA ARG A 102 0.37 -13.78 -2.99
C ARG A 102 -1.15 -13.84 -3.03
N ASN A 103 -1.69 -14.87 -2.42
CA ASN A 103 -3.13 -15.07 -2.29
C ASN A 103 -3.51 -14.93 -0.82
N ILE A 104 -4.72 -14.43 -0.58
CA ILE A 104 -5.28 -14.34 0.77
C ILE A 104 -5.97 -15.67 1.05
N ARG A 105 -5.37 -16.45 1.95
CA ARG A 105 -5.94 -17.72 2.38
C ARG A 105 -6.98 -17.47 3.49
N ALA A 106 -7.85 -18.46 3.74
CA ALA A 106 -8.86 -18.38 4.78
C ALA A 106 -8.26 -18.68 6.17
N VAL A 107 -7.16 -17.99 6.52
CA VAL A 107 -6.50 -18.10 7.82
C VAL A 107 -6.44 -16.72 8.45
N ARG A 108 -6.40 -16.69 9.78
CA ARG A 108 -6.56 -15.46 10.57
C ARG A 108 -5.64 -14.34 10.13
N ASN A 109 -4.34 -14.62 9.97
CA ASN A 109 -3.36 -13.57 9.64
C ASN A 109 -3.54 -13.03 8.23
N ASP A 110 -3.88 -13.89 7.27
CA ASP A 110 -4.12 -13.46 5.90
C ASP A 110 -5.39 -12.59 5.81
N ILE A 111 -6.44 -12.98 6.52
CA ILE A 111 -7.69 -12.21 6.54
C ILE A 111 -7.46 -10.86 7.21
N LEU A 112 -6.62 -10.80 8.24
CA LEU A 112 -6.24 -9.53 8.87
C LEU A 112 -5.56 -8.61 7.86
N CYS A 113 -4.62 -9.13 7.07
CA CYS A 113 -3.96 -8.35 6.01
C CYS A 113 -4.99 -7.77 5.04
N ARG A 114 -5.92 -8.61 4.58
CA ARG A 114 -6.97 -8.18 3.66
C ARG A 114 -7.82 -7.06 4.25
N LYS A 115 -8.20 -7.21 5.50
CA LYS A 115 -9.02 -6.23 6.20
C LYS A 115 -8.30 -4.89 6.31
N LEU A 116 -7.01 -4.92 6.67
CA LEU A 116 -6.21 -3.70 6.74
C LEU A 116 -6.12 -3.02 5.38
N LEU A 117 -5.87 -3.79 4.32
CA LEU A 117 -5.76 -3.24 2.98
C LEU A 117 -7.04 -2.59 2.47
N ARG A 118 -8.19 -3.09 2.91
CA ARG A 118 -9.49 -2.59 2.47
C ARG A 118 -10.03 -1.46 3.33
N GLU A 119 -9.79 -1.50 4.63
CA GLU A 119 -10.42 -0.58 5.57
C GLU A 119 -9.48 0.47 6.15
N ASN A 120 -8.18 0.18 6.21
CA ASN A 120 -7.23 1.03 6.92
C ASN A 120 -6.12 1.59 6.03
N TYR A 121 -6.26 1.49 4.72
CA TYR A 121 -5.20 1.92 3.80
C TYR A 121 -4.91 3.43 3.86
N ALA A 122 -5.88 4.23 4.26
CA ALA A 122 -5.70 5.68 4.35
C ALA A 122 -5.16 6.13 5.72
N TRP A 123 -5.01 5.21 6.67
CA TRP A 123 -4.51 5.54 8.00
C TRP A 123 -3.00 5.71 8.00
N GLU A 124 -2.50 6.52 8.94
CA GLU A 124 -1.07 6.59 9.19
C GLU A 124 -0.59 5.29 9.84
N MET A 125 0.69 4.94 9.59
CA MET A 125 1.24 3.68 10.08
C MET A 125 1.17 3.56 11.60
N ASP A 126 1.44 4.64 12.31
CA ASP A 126 1.38 4.63 13.78
C ASP A 126 -0.02 4.31 14.29
N ASP A 127 -1.04 4.80 13.61
CA ASP A 127 -2.43 4.53 13.99
C ASP A 127 -2.80 3.07 13.72
N ILE A 128 -2.33 2.51 12.62
CA ILE A 128 -2.55 1.10 12.29
C ILE A 128 -1.89 0.22 13.35
N ASP A 129 -0.63 0.49 13.68
CA ASP A 129 0.10 -0.28 14.68
C ASP A 129 -0.56 -0.20 16.06
N ALA A 130 -0.97 1.01 16.46
CA ALA A 130 -1.66 1.21 17.73
C ALA A 130 -2.98 0.44 17.78
N TYR A 131 -3.74 0.45 16.70
CA TYR A 131 -4.98 -0.30 16.59
C TYR A 131 -4.73 -1.80 16.72
N LEU A 132 -3.72 -2.32 16.02
CA LEU A 132 -3.38 -3.74 16.07
C LEU A 132 -2.98 -4.16 17.48
N VAL A 133 -2.14 -3.38 18.15
CA VAL A 133 -1.71 -3.68 19.52
C VAL A 133 -2.90 -3.66 20.48
N ALA A 134 -3.80 -2.68 20.34
CA ALA A 134 -5.00 -2.60 21.18
C ALA A 134 -5.91 -3.82 21.01
N GLU A 135 -5.92 -4.41 19.82
CA GLU A 135 -6.74 -5.60 19.53
C GLU A 135 -5.99 -6.92 19.80
N GLY A 136 -4.79 -6.86 20.36
CA GLY A 136 -4.03 -8.05 20.74
C GLY A 136 -3.18 -8.64 19.62
N PHE A 137 -2.92 -7.89 18.58
CA PHE A 137 -2.07 -8.31 17.47
C PHE A 137 -0.71 -7.64 17.54
N ASP A 138 0.28 -8.21 16.86
CA ASP A 138 1.57 -7.57 16.70
C ASP A 138 1.45 -6.40 15.73
N PRO A 139 2.27 -5.35 15.90
CA PRO A 139 2.34 -4.27 14.91
C PRO A 139 2.70 -4.82 13.54
N ILE A 140 2.17 -4.19 12.49
CA ILE A 140 2.53 -4.61 11.13
C ILE A 140 3.86 -4.01 10.69
N SER A 141 4.20 -2.80 11.15
CA SER A 141 5.47 -2.19 10.83
C SER A 141 6.60 -2.85 11.62
N LYS A 142 7.81 -2.68 11.12
CA LYS A 142 9.01 -3.21 11.77
C LYS A 142 9.81 -2.11 12.48
N ARG A 143 9.12 -1.06 12.89
CA ARG A 143 9.76 0.09 13.52
C ARG A 143 10.19 -0.26 14.94
N CYS A 144 11.46 -0.03 15.23
CA CYS A 144 12.07 -0.45 16.50
C CYS A 144 11.67 0.38 17.71
N LYS A 145 11.03 1.51 17.52
CA LYS A 145 10.59 2.37 18.61
C LYS A 145 9.73 1.65 19.65
N LEU A 146 9.18 0.53 19.28
CA LEU A 146 8.34 -0.27 20.18
C LEU A 146 9.13 -0.91 21.30
N ALA A 147 10.44 -0.90 21.21
CA ALA A 147 11.31 -1.42 22.26
C ALA A 147 11.28 -0.56 23.52
N SER A 148 10.83 0.66 23.40
CA SER A 148 10.79 1.56 24.55
C SER A 148 9.52 1.39 25.37
#